data_1ccc26700ccdfcafaf6661b50d5cc417
#
_entry.id   1ccc26700ccdfcafaf6661b50d5cc417
#
_cell.length_a   1.000
_cell.length_b   1.000
_cell.length_c   1.000
_cell.angle_alpha   90.00
_cell.angle_beta   90.00
_cell.angle_gamma   90.00
#
_symmetry.space_group_name_H-M   'P 1'
#
loop_
_entity.id
_entity.type
_entity.pdbx_description
1 polymer ?
#
loop_
_entity_poly.entity_id
_entity_poly.type
_entity_poly.pdbx_seq_one_letter_code
_entity_poly.pdbx_strand_id
1 'polypeptide(L)'
;MLTFITALIIGLIAAFGSGAAMKNMAWGAIIGIAVMIVTQIVIGLYIRRKVNGINNAIQAQLQEVQSKIQRKVNMMQQRPGMSPKFLQNAIEKDQTAAVHQALEMLLPLKRYYLWSPMLSKQINTMKMMFHYQIKEFDKVDQLMDKCLFFDPTSCAMRLARMYRKNDPKLEKFAQGKLKRARGDQAVLLFALYSWILVKRDKISEAVEVLAASKKRCANEVLEANWERLVNGKVKNFSNAALGEMWYMLYLEEPKVKTQRMRPQF
;
A
#
# COMPACT_ATOMS: atom_id res chain seq x y z
N MET A 1 17.08 -6.42 -15.54
CA MET A 1 17.97 -7.30 -16.31
C MET A 1 19.05 -6.53 -17.09
N LEU A 2 18.69 -5.43 -17.76
CA LEU A 2 19.68 -4.60 -18.45
C LEU A 2 20.81 -4.09 -17.54
N THR A 3 20.53 -3.71 -16.29
CA THR A 3 21.55 -3.31 -15.31
C THR A 3 22.62 -4.37 -15.10
N PHE A 4 22.22 -5.64 -15.01
CA PHE A 4 23.16 -6.74 -14.82
C PHE A 4 24.00 -6.97 -16.08
N ILE A 5 23.35 -6.97 -17.26
CA ILE A 5 24.04 -7.18 -18.54
C ILE A 5 25.04 -6.05 -18.81
N THR A 6 24.65 -4.79 -18.62
CA THR A 6 25.55 -3.65 -18.82
C THR A 6 26.72 -3.65 -17.83
N ALA A 7 26.46 -3.95 -16.55
CA ALA A 7 27.50 -4.05 -15.55
C ALA A 7 28.47 -5.21 -15.83
N LEU A 8 27.98 -6.34 -16.33
CA LEU A 8 28.77 -7.49 -16.69
C LEU A 8 29.68 -7.17 -17.91
N ILE A 9 29.15 -6.52 -18.93
CA ILE A 9 29.95 -6.11 -20.12
C ILE A 9 31.05 -5.15 -19.70
N ILE A 10 30.74 -4.10 -18.91
CA ILE A 10 31.70 -3.11 -18.44
C ILE A 10 32.76 -3.80 -17.53
N GLY A 11 32.32 -4.69 -16.63
CA GLY A 11 33.22 -5.45 -15.77
C GLY A 11 34.18 -6.37 -16.54
N LEU A 12 33.70 -7.04 -17.60
CA LEU A 12 34.56 -7.86 -18.48
C LEU A 12 35.59 -7.01 -19.22
N ILE A 13 35.18 -5.88 -19.79
CA ILE A 13 36.12 -4.95 -20.45
C ILE A 13 37.20 -4.48 -19.48
N ALA A 14 36.81 -4.12 -18.26
CA ALA A 14 37.75 -3.71 -17.21
C ALA A 14 38.67 -4.86 -16.79
N ALA A 15 38.16 -6.09 -16.68
CA ALA A 15 38.96 -7.27 -16.32
C ALA A 15 40.06 -7.57 -17.37
N PHE A 16 39.67 -7.62 -18.64
CA PHE A 16 40.64 -7.88 -19.72
C PHE A 16 41.64 -6.74 -19.90
N GLY A 17 41.16 -5.49 -19.87
CA GLY A 17 42.04 -4.32 -20.00
C GLY A 17 43.07 -4.21 -18.88
N SER A 18 42.65 -4.36 -17.62
CA SER A 18 43.55 -4.30 -16.47
C SER A 18 44.44 -5.54 -16.35
N GLY A 19 43.93 -6.75 -16.68
CA GLY A 19 44.72 -7.97 -16.67
C GLY A 19 45.84 -7.96 -17.69
N ALA A 20 45.61 -7.43 -18.90
CA ALA A 20 46.60 -7.22 -19.93
C ALA A 20 47.65 -6.18 -19.53
N ALA A 21 47.21 -5.04 -18.96
CA ALA A 21 48.11 -3.97 -18.49
C ALA A 21 49.02 -4.42 -17.34
N MET A 22 48.52 -5.20 -16.40
CA MET A 22 49.24 -5.66 -15.21
C MET A 22 49.97 -7.00 -15.45
N LYS A 23 49.86 -7.60 -16.65
CA LYS A 23 50.36 -8.94 -16.99
C LYS A 23 49.95 -10.02 -15.97
N ASN A 24 48.83 -9.83 -15.31
CA ASN A 24 48.30 -10.74 -14.29
C ASN A 24 46.77 -10.80 -14.38
N MET A 25 46.24 -11.91 -14.90
CA MET A 25 44.81 -12.13 -15.12
C MET A 25 44.00 -12.22 -13.80
N ALA A 26 44.64 -12.65 -12.70
CA ALA A 26 43.96 -12.73 -11.42
C ALA A 26 43.59 -11.34 -10.88
N TRP A 27 44.51 -10.38 -10.94
CA TRP A 27 44.25 -8.98 -10.59
C TRP A 27 43.23 -8.34 -11.53
N GLY A 28 43.32 -8.65 -12.84
CA GLY A 28 42.31 -8.20 -13.80
C GLY A 28 40.88 -8.65 -13.44
N ALA A 29 40.71 -9.92 -13.04
CA ALA A 29 39.42 -10.43 -12.61
C ALA A 29 38.90 -9.71 -11.36
N ILE A 30 39.72 -9.44 -10.36
CA ILE A 30 39.31 -8.70 -9.14
C ILE A 30 38.85 -7.29 -9.49
N ILE A 31 39.58 -6.57 -10.34
CA ILE A 31 39.24 -5.22 -10.80
C ILE A 31 37.91 -5.27 -11.59
N GLY A 32 37.74 -6.25 -12.48
CA GLY A 32 36.50 -6.41 -13.25
C GLY A 32 35.26 -6.63 -12.38
N ILE A 33 35.39 -7.46 -11.33
CA ILE A 33 34.31 -7.66 -10.36
C ILE A 33 33.98 -6.37 -9.60
N ALA A 34 35.00 -5.67 -9.14
CA ALA A 34 34.83 -4.40 -8.43
C ALA A 34 34.09 -3.36 -9.30
N VAL A 35 34.51 -3.20 -10.55
CA VAL A 35 33.91 -2.30 -11.53
C VAL A 35 32.46 -2.71 -11.82
N MET A 36 32.18 -4.00 -11.95
CA MET A 36 30.80 -4.51 -12.13
C MET A 36 29.89 -4.13 -10.95
N ILE A 37 30.38 -4.30 -9.71
CA ILE A 37 29.61 -3.95 -8.51
C ILE A 37 29.35 -2.43 -8.47
N VAL A 38 30.37 -1.62 -8.68
CA VAL A 38 30.26 -0.15 -8.69
C VAL A 38 29.26 0.31 -9.75
N THR A 39 29.33 -0.25 -10.97
CA THR A 39 28.41 0.06 -12.05
C THR A 39 26.95 -0.26 -11.67
N GLN A 40 26.71 -1.42 -11.05
CA GLN A 40 25.36 -1.78 -10.57
C GLN A 40 24.83 -0.80 -9.51
N ILE A 41 25.69 -0.41 -8.57
CA ILE A 41 25.32 0.57 -7.53
C ILE A 41 24.97 1.92 -8.16
N VAL A 42 25.77 2.43 -9.07
CA VAL A 42 25.56 3.73 -9.73
C VAL A 42 24.25 3.74 -10.52
N ILE A 43 24.01 2.71 -11.35
CA ILE A 43 22.77 2.60 -12.12
C ILE A 43 21.58 2.47 -11.17
N GLY A 44 21.68 1.66 -10.12
CA GLY A 44 20.65 1.49 -9.11
C GLY A 44 20.27 2.80 -8.40
N LEU A 45 21.28 3.58 -7.99
CA LEU A 45 21.08 4.90 -7.36
C LEU A 45 20.44 5.91 -8.33
N TYR A 46 20.88 5.91 -9.60
CA TYR A 46 20.28 6.77 -10.61
C TYR A 46 18.77 6.49 -10.80
N ILE A 47 18.39 5.22 -10.97
CA ILE A 47 17.00 4.81 -11.12
C ILE A 47 16.22 5.18 -9.86
N ARG A 48 16.77 4.88 -8.67
CA ARG A 48 16.14 5.20 -7.40
C ARG A 48 15.86 6.70 -7.23
N ARG A 49 16.82 7.56 -7.62
CA ARG A 49 16.64 9.03 -7.61
C ARG A 49 15.48 9.45 -8.51
N LYS A 50 15.39 8.90 -9.73
CA LYS A 50 14.29 9.20 -10.66
C LYS A 50 12.93 8.74 -10.15
N VAL A 51 12.85 7.54 -9.58
CA VAL A 51 11.62 7.01 -8.96
C VAL A 51 11.20 7.85 -7.76
N ASN A 52 12.14 8.19 -6.87
CA ASN A 52 11.86 9.03 -5.71
C ASN A 52 11.39 10.43 -6.11
N GLY A 53 12.00 11.03 -7.15
CA GLY A 53 11.57 12.33 -7.66
C GLY A 53 10.10 12.32 -8.12
N ILE A 54 9.70 11.30 -8.86
CA ILE A 54 8.29 11.15 -9.29
C ILE A 54 7.38 10.86 -8.10
N ASN A 55 7.77 10.00 -7.17
CA ASN A 55 6.99 9.73 -5.97
C ASN A 55 6.77 10.99 -5.13
N ASN A 56 7.81 11.79 -4.93
CA ASN A 56 7.71 13.05 -4.18
C ASN A 56 6.78 14.04 -4.90
N ALA A 57 6.85 14.13 -6.24
CA ALA A 57 5.95 14.98 -7.02
C ALA A 57 4.48 14.53 -6.89
N ILE A 58 4.22 13.22 -6.94
CA ILE A 58 2.88 12.66 -6.73
C ILE A 58 2.38 12.97 -5.31
N GLN A 59 3.22 12.77 -4.29
CA GLN A 59 2.85 13.07 -2.90
C GLN A 59 2.53 14.55 -2.71
N ALA A 60 3.36 15.46 -3.25
CA ALA A 60 3.13 16.90 -3.18
C ALA A 60 1.79 17.28 -3.83
N GLN A 61 1.49 16.72 -5.00
CA GLN A 61 0.22 16.95 -5.68
C GLN A 61 -0.98 16.44 -4.88
N LEU A 62 -0.90 15.21 -4.33
CA LEU A 62 -1.98 14.67 -3.52
C LEU A 62 -2.20 15.49 -2.24
N GLN A 63 -1.14 15.98 -1.60
CA GLN A 63 -1.25 16.89 -0.45
C GLN A 63 -1.90 18.21 -0.82
N GLU A 64 -1.56 18.78 -1.98
CA GLU A 64 -2.19 20.01 -2.48
C GLU A 64 -3.69 19.80 -2.69
N VAL A 65 -4.09 18.68 -3.32
CA VAL A 65 -5.51 18.36 -3.52
C VAL A 65 -6.22 18.14 -2.18
N GLN A 66 -5.61 17.43 -1.24
CA GLN A 66 -6.17 17.27 0.12
C GLN A 66 -6.38 18.63 0.81
N SER A 67 -5.41 19.54 0.71
CA SER A 67 -5.55 20.87 1.28
C SER A 67 -6.68 21.69 0.63
N LYS A 68 -6.86 21.57 -0.70
CA LYS A 68 -7.98 22.17 -1.43
C LYS A 68 -9.32 21.60 -0.99
N ILE A 69 -9.41 20.28 -0.84
CA ILE A 69 -10.60 19.59 -0.35
C ILE A 69 -10.93 20.08 1.07
N GLN A 70 -9.95 20.13 1.97
CA GLN A 70 -10.16 20.60 3.34
C GLN A 70 -10.65 22.05 3.37
N ARG A 71 -10.10 22.94 2.55
CA ARG A 71 -10.58 24.33 2.43
C ARG A 71 -12.03 24.36 1.92
N LYS A 72 -12.39 23.55 0.91
CA LYS A 72 -13.77 23.43 0.43
C LYS A 72 -14.72 22.97 1.53
N VAL A 73 -14.34 21.93 2.29
CA VAL A 73 -15.13 21.42 3.42
C VAL A 73 -15.37 22.52 4.46
N ASN A 74 -14.32 23.23 4.87
CA ASN A 74 -14.41 24.30 5.85
C ASN A 74 -15.30 25.45 5.38
N MET A 75 -15.15 25.88 4.11
CA MET A 75 -16.01 26.93 3.53
C MET A 75 -17.48 26.51 3.43
N MET A 76 -17.74 25.23 3.14
CA MET A 76 -19.09 24.71 3.02
C MET A 76 -19.79 24.50 4.37
N GLN A 77 -19.04 24.13 5.40
CA GLN A 77 -19.57 24.04 6.77
C GLN A 77 -20.06 25.39 7.30
N GLN A 78 -19.50 26.50 6.79
CA GLN A 78 -19.91 27.87 7.16
C GLN A 78 -21.12 28.39 6.36
N ARG A 79 -21.57 27.67 5.32
CA ARG A 79 -22.74 28.08 4.51
C ARG A 79 -23.97 27.23 4.87
N PRO A 80 -24.98 27.78 5.54
CA PRO A 80 -26.22 27.07 5.82
C PRO A 80 -26.95 26.76 4.51
N GLY A 81 -27.39 25.50 4.33
CA GLY A 81 -28.26 25.09 3.24
C GLY A 81 -27.63 24.22 2.14
N MET A 82 -26.33 23.91 2.21
CA MET A 82 -25.72 23.03 1.21
C MET A 82 -25.91 21.54 1.55
N SER A 83 -26.37 20.75 0.57
CA SER A 83 -26.59 19.31 0.75
C SER A 83 -25.27 18.58 0.97
N PRO A 84 -25.16 17.73 2.03
CA PRO A 84 -23.98 16.88 2.29
C PRO A 84 -23.61 16.01 1.08
N LYS A 85 -24.60 15.57 0.31
CA LYS A 85 -24.40 14.75 -0.91
C LYS A 85 -23.69 15.52 -2.03
N PHE A 86 -23.97 16.82 -2.19
CA PHE A 86 -23.28 17.64 -3.17
C PHE A 86 -21.80 17.83 -2.82
N LEU A 87 -21.49 18.04 -1.54
CA LEU A 87 -20.12 18.14 -1.06
C LEU A 87 -19.36 16.83 -1.29
N GLN A 88 -19.97 15.70 -0.95
CA GLN A 88 -19.37 14.40 -1.13
C GLN A 88 -19.05 14.12 -2.61
N ASN A 89 -19.97 14.41 -3.52
CA ASN A 89 -19.75 14.24 -4.97
C ASN A 89 -18.62 15.16 -5.50
N ALA A 90 -18.53 16.40 -5.00
CA ALA A 90 -17.46 17.30 -5.38
C ALA A 90 -16.09 16.81 -4.90
N ILE A 91 -16.01 16.30 -3.67
CA ILE A 91 -14.79 15.70 -3.10
C ILE A 91 -14.38 14.46 -3.91
N GLU A 92 -15.29 13.54 -4.17
CA GLU A 92 -15.02 12.34 -4.96
C GLU A 92 -14.50 12.67 -6.37
N LYS A 93 -15.08 13.69 -7.01
CA LYS A 93 -14.62 14.17 -8.32
C LYS A 93 -13.18 14.71 -8.27
N ASP A 94 -12.87 15.57 -7.30
CA ASP A 94 -11.54 16.13 -7.12
C ASP A 94 -10.51 15.04 -6.81
N GLN A 95 -10.85 14.07 -5.94
CA GLN A 95 -10.01 12.92 -5.62
C GLN A 95 -9.76 12.04 -6.85
N THR A 96 -10.79 11.74 -7.61
CA THR A 96 -10.68 10.92 -8.83
C THR A 96 -9.78 11.59 -9.86
N ALA A 97 -9.94 12.89 -10.09
CA ALA A 97 -9.09 13.66 -10.99
C ALA A 97 -7.62 13.64 -10.55
N ALA A 98 -7.35 13.83 -9.24
CA ALA A 98 -6.00 13.78 -8.69
C ALA A 98 -5.35 12.41 -8.85
N VAL A 99 -6.11 11.35 -8.64
CA VAL A 99 -5.63 9.97 -8.80
C VAL A 99 -5.31 9.67 -10.27
N HIS A 100 -6.15 10.09 -11.22
CA HIS A 100 -5.85 9.91 -12.64
C HIS A 100 -4.58 10.67 -13.05
N GLN A 101 -4.40 11.90 -12.57
CA GLN A 101 -3.18 12.66 -12.81
C GLN A 101 -1.94 11.97 -12.18
N ALA A 102 -2.04 11.43 -10.96
CA ALA A 102 -0.99 10.65 -10.34
C ALA A 102 -0.64 9.38 -11.15
N LEU A 103 -1.64 8.71 -11.74
CA LEU A 103 -1.43 7.56 -12.63
C LEU A 103 -0.67 7.94 -13.90
N GLU A 104 -0.96 9.11 -14.49
CA GLU A 104 -0.22 9.63 -15.64
C GLU A 104 1.24 9.94 -15.29
N MET A 105 1.50 10.51 -14.12
CA MET A 105 2.86 10.78 -13.64
C MET A 105 3.72 9.50 -13.48
N LEU A 106 3.11 8.33 -13.35
CA LEU A 106 3.83 7.05 -13.32
C LEU A 106 4.25 6.53 -14.71
N LEU A 107 3.68 7.07 -15.80
CA LEU A 107 3.97 6.56 -17.16
C LEU A 107 5.44 6.65 -17.56
N PRO A 108 6.18 7.76 -17.28
CA PRO A 108 7.59 7.88 -17.63
C PRO A 108 8.49 6.80 -17.00
N LEU A 109 8.04 6.15 -15.90
CA LEU A 109 8.79 5.10 -15.24
C LEU A 109 8.83 3.79 -16.03
N LYS A 110 7.97 3.60 -17.03
CA LYS A 110 7.97 2.40 -17.88
C LYS A 110 9.33 2.13 -18.54
N ARG A 111 10.05 3.19 -18.94
CA ARG A 111 11.38 3.08 -19.58
C ARG A 111 12.43 2.41 -18.70
N TYR A 112 12.24 2.40 -17.37
CA TYR A 112 13.16 1.80 -16.43
C TYR A 112 12.81 0.34 -16.05
N TYR A 113 11.72 -0.23 -16.55
CA TYR A 113 11.30 -1.59 -16.21
C TYR A 113 12.31 -2.66 -16.61
N LEU A 114 12.97 -2.48 -17.77
CA LEU A 114 14.01 -3.40 -18.26
C LEU A 114 15.28 -3.31 -17.40
N TRP A 115 15.49 -2.16 -16.76
CA TRP A 115 16.66 -1.92 -15.89
C TRP A 115 16.47 -2.53 -14.50
N SER A 116 15.26 -2.52 -13.97
CA SER A 116 14.93 -3.06 -12.64
C SER A 116 13.66 -3.90 -12.68
N PRO A 117 13.77 -5.24 -12.61
CA PRO A 117 12.59 -6.13 -12.69
C PRO A 117 11.63 -5.95 -11.52
N MET A 118 12.12 -5.52 -10.35
CA MET A 118 11.28 -5.21 -9.18
C MET A 118 10.46 -3.92 -9.36
N LEU A 119 10.98 -2.96 -10.14
CA LEU A 119 10.36 -1.65 -10.33
C LEU A 119 8.97 -1.77 -10.98
N SER A 120 8.84 -2.62 -11.99
CA SER A 120 7.55 -2.87 -12.63
C SER A 120 6.48 -3.34 -11.65
N LYS A 121 6.84 -4.26 -10.76
CA LYS A 121 5.93 -4.78 -9.72
C LYS A 121 5.58 -3.71 -8.67
N GLN A 122 6.55 -2.89 -8.27
CA GLN A 122 6.33 -1.78 -7.34
C GLN A 122 5.38 -0.74 -7.93
N ILE A 123 5.59 -0.35 -9.19
CA ILE A 123 4.71 0.61 -9.89
C ILE A 123 3.32 0.03 -10.08
N ASN A 124 3.18 -1.26 -10.38
CA ASN A 124 1.87 -1.91 -10.45
C ASN A 124 1.17 -1.90 -9.09
N THR A 125 1.91 -2.06 -7.97
CA THR A 125 1.33 -1.92 -6.62
C THR A 125 0.81 -0.50 -6.39
N MET A 126 1.57 0.53 -6.77
CA MET A 126 1.12 1.92 -6.65
C MET A 126 -0.13 2.19 -7.50
N LYS A 127 -0.14 1.73 -8.75
CA LYS A 127 -1.33 1.84 -9.62
C LYS A 127 -2.54 1.13 -9.04
N MET A 128 -2.34 -0.07 -8.52
CA MET A 128 -3.40 -0.85 -7.85
C MET A 128 -3.96 -0.09 -6.66
N MET A 129 -3.12 0.52 -5.82
CA MET A 129 -3.57 1.33 -4.68
C MET A 129 -4.35 2.57 -5.12
N PHE A 130 -3.92 3.26 -6.18
CA PHE A 130 -4.62 4.41 -6.73
C PHE A 130 -6.00 4.03 -7.31
N HIS A 131 -6.07 2.96 -8.11
CA HIS A 131 -7.36 2.46 -8.59
C HIS A 131 -8.27 2.00 -7.46
N TYR A 132 -7.69 1.45 -6.38
CA TYR A 132 -8.44 1.05 -5.20
C TYR A 132 -9.09 2.25 -4.51
N GLN A 133 -8.38 3.38 -4.36
CA GLN A 133 -8.89 4.61 -3.75
C GLN A 133 -10.11 5.19 -4.48
N ILE A 134 -10.15 5.07 -5.81
CA ILE A 134 -11.28 5.53 -6.63
C ILE A 134 -12.29 4.42 -6.96
N LYS A 135 -12.21 3.29 -6.26
CA LYS A 135 -13.13 2.15 -6.36
C LYS A 135 -13.19 1.48 -7.76
N GLU A 136 -12.18 1.66 -8.59
CA GLU A 136 -12.06 0.98 -9.88
C GLU A 136 -11.58 -0.47 -9.70
N PHE A 137 -12.39 -1.28 -9.04
CA PHE A 137 -12.02 -2.62 -8.59
C PHE A 137 -11.67 -3.60 -9.71
N ASP A 138 -12.23 -3.44 -10.90
CA ASP A 138 -11.88 -4.28 -12.04
C ASP A 138 -10.42 -4.08 -12.47
N LYS A 139 -9.93 -2.83 -12.47
CA LYS A 139 -8.53 -2.50 -12.74
C LYS A 139 -7.61 -2.97 -11.61
N VAL A 140 -8.06 -2.87 -10.35
CA VAL A 140 -7.35 -3.43 -9.19
C VAL A 140 -7.11 -4.91 -9.38
N ASP A 141 -8.14 -5.67 -9.71
CA ASP A 141 -8.08 -7.12 -9.85
C ASP A 141 -7.17 -7.57 -11.00
N GLN A 142 -7.18 -6.85 -12.12
CA GLN A 142 -6.28 -7.10 -13.26
C GLN A 142 -4.79 -6.88 -12.95
N LEU A 143 -4.50 -5.95 -12.01
CA LEU A 143 -3.14 -5.61 -11.60
C LEU A 143 -2.63 -6.52 -10.49
N MET A 144 -3.50 -7.14 -9.71
CA MET A 144 -3.19 -7.78 -8.45
C MET A 144 -2.10 -8.84 -8.53
N ASP A 145 -2.09 -9.68 -9.57
CA ASP A 145 -1.07 -10.72 -9.75
C ASP A 145 0.29 -10.17 -10.23
N LYS A 146 0.31 -8.92 -10.72
CA LYS A 146 1.50 -8.22 -11.19
C LYS A 146 2.11 -7.31 -10.12
N CYS A 147 1.51 -7.28 -8.92
CA CYS A 147 1.91 -6.43 -7.80
C CYS A 147 2.90 -7.12 -6.86
N LEU A 148 3.53 -6.29 -6.04
CA LEU A 148 4.42 -6.69 -4.98
C LEU A 148 3.84 -6.22 -3.64
N PHE A 149 3.49 -7.18 -2.78
CA PHE A 149 2.82 -6.91 -1.51
C PHE A 149 3.81 -7.04 -0.35
N PHE A 150 4.49 -5.94 -0.03
CA PHE A 150 5.41 -5.86 1.11
C PHE A 150 4.85 -5.01 2.24
N ASP A 151 4.22 -3.90 1.91
CA ASP A 151 3.62 -3.02 2.91
C ASP A 151 2.27 -3.56 3.40
N PRO A 152 1.93 -3.34 4.68
CA PRO A 152 0.70 -3.84 5.27
C PRO A 152 -0.58 -3.28 4.63
N THR A 153 -0.56 -2.05 4.12
CA THR A 153 -1.74 -1.42 3.50
C THR A 153 -2.10 -2.10 2.19
N SER A 154 -1.14 -2.30 1.29
CA SER A 154 -1.39 -3.02 0.04
C SER A 154 -1.77 -4.49 0.30
N CYS A 155 -1.17 -5.11 1.35
CA CYS A 155 -1.58 -6.45 1.78
C CYS A 155 -3.04 -6.48 2.26
N ALA A 156 -3.48 -5.48 3.03
CA ALA A 156 -4.86 -5.38 3.50
C ALA A 156 -5.84 -5.15 2.33
N MET A 157 -5.50 -4.28 1.38
CA MET A 157 -6.31 -4.08 0.16
C MET A 157 -6.46 -5.39 -0.63
N ARG A 158 -5.36 -6.14 -0.82
CA ARG A 158 -5.42 -7.46 -1.46
C ARG A 158 -6.30 -8.43 -0.69
N LEU A 159 -6.13 -8.50 0.63
CA LEU A 159 -6.91 -9.40 1.48
C LEU A 159 -8.40 -9.06 1.44
N ALA A 160 -8.77 -7.77 1.43
CA ALA A 160 -10.14 -7.31 1.27
C ALA A 160 -10.76 -7.73 -0.08
N ARG A 161 -9.98 -7.64 -1.16
CA ARG A 161 -10.44 -8.11 -2.47
C ARG A 161 -10.58 -9.64 -2.52
N MET A 162 -9.62 -10.38 -1.95
CA MET A 162 -9.71 -11.84 -1.83
C MET A 162 -10.96 -12.27 -1.04
N TYR A 163 -11.30 -11.54 0.04
CA TYR A 163 -12.53 -11.79 0.80
C TYR A 163 -13.79 -11.56 -0.05
N ARG A 164 -13.86 -10.43 -0.77
CA ARG A 164 -14.98 -10.12 -1.66
C ARG A 164 -15.19 -11.15 -2.77
N LYS A 165 -14.10 -11.79 -3.23
CA LYS A 165 -14.12 -12.82 -4.28
C LYS A 165 -14.22 -14.25 -3.75
N ASN A 166 -14.29 -14.44 -2.44
CA ASN A 166 -14.23 -15.76 -1.80
C ASN A 166 -13.02 -16.60 -2.26
N ASP A 167 -11.84 -15.96 -2.42
CA ASP A 167 -10.63 -16.63 -2.88
C ASP A 167 -10.17 -17.68 -1.84
N PRO A 168 -9.99 -18.96 -2.24
CA PRO A 168 -9.57 -20.02 -1.33
C PRO A 168 -8.14 -19.82 -0.77
N LYS A 169 -7.30 -19.02 -1.42
CA LYS A 169 -5.93 -18.72 -0.99
C LYS A 169 -5.86 -17.64 0.11
N LEU A 170 -7.01 -17.05 0.52
CA LEU A 170 -7.09 -15.95 1.47
C LEU A 170 -6.38 -16.29 2.79
N GLU A 171 -6.70 -17.41 3.40
CA GLU A 171 -6.16 -17.79 4.73
C GLU A 171 -4.63 -17.96 4.67
N LYS A 172 -4.13 -18.67 3.66
CA LYS A 172 -2.69 -18.85 3.44
C LYS A 172 -1.97 -17.51 3.24
N PHE A 173 -2.56 -16.61 2.46
CA PHE A 173 -2.02 -15.27 2.24
C PHE A 173 -1.98 -14.46 3.53
N ALA A 174 -3.11 -14.39 4.26
CA ALA A 174 -3.22 -13.64 5.52
C ALA A 174 -2.20 -14.12 6.55
N GLN A 175 -2.15 -15.42 6.84
CA GLN A 175 -1.21 -15.99 7.80
C GLN A 175 0.25 -15.71 7.43
N GLY A 176 0.60 -15.84 6.13
CA GLY A 176 1.95 -15.55 5.63
C GLY A 176 2.36 -14.09 5.83
N LYS A 177 1.41 -13.14 5.70
CA LYS A 177 1.66 -11.71 5.90
C LYS A 177 1.67 -11.31 7.37
N LEU A 178 0.75 -11.84 8.17
CA LEU A 178 0.70 -11.59 9.61
C LEU A 178 1.97 -12.04 10.34
N LYS A 179 2.59 -13.14 9.93
CA LYS A 179 3.87 -13.59 10.52
C LYS A 179 4.98 -12.54 10.47
N ARG A 180 4.96 -11.65 9.47
CA ARG A 180 6.00 -10.62 9.23
C ARG A 180 5.56 -9.22 9.64
N ALA A 181 4.25 -9.00 9.82
CA ALA A 181 3.69 -7.69 10.15
C ALA A 181 4.02 -7.30 11.59
N ARG A 182 4.52 -6.06 11.80
CA ARG A 182 4.88 -5.50 13.10
C ARG A 182 4.65 -3.98 13.12
N GLY A 183 4.49 -3.41 14.32
CA GLY A 183 4.28 -1.98 14.52
C GLY A 183 2.91 -1.49 14.07
N ASP A 184 2.70 -0.19 14.11
CA ASP A 184 1.40 0.45 13.86
C ASP A 184 0.80 0.13 12.50
N GLN A 185 1.64 -0.03 11.49
CA GLN A 185 1.18 -0.38 10.14
C GLN A 185 0.54 -1.78 10.07
N ALA A 186 0.85 -2.68 11.02
CA ALA A 186 0.28 -4.02 11.07
C ALA A 186 -1.16 -4.04 11.60
N VAL A 187 -1.60 -3.01 12.32
CA VAL A 187 -2.92 -2.92 12.97
C VAL A 187 -4.04 -3.22 11.98
N LEU A 188 -4.01 -2.57 10.81
CA LEU A 188 -5.04 -2.77 9.79
C LEU A 188 -5.14 -4.22 9.32
N LEU A 189 -4.00 -4.90 9.17
CA LEU A 189 -3.98 -6.28 8.68
C LEU A 189 -4.53 -7.26 9.73
N PHE A 190 -4.19 -7.07 11.02
CA PHE A 190 -4.76 -7.84 12.13
C PHE A 190 -6.25 -7.58 12.28
N ALA A 191 -6.68 -6.31 12.23
CA ALA A 191 -8.09 -5.91 12.29
C ALA A 191 -8.91 -6.55 11.17
N LEU A 192 -8.38 -6.50 9.93
CA LEU A 192 -9.06 -7.06 8.77
C LEU A 192 -9.19 -8.58 8.85
N TYR A 193 -8.09 -9.28 9.18
CA TYR A 193 -8.16 -10.73 9.19
C TYR A 193 -9.01 -11.27 10.34
N SER A 194 -8.94 -10.68 11.53
CA SER A 194 -9.84 -11.04 12.63
C SER A 194 -11.31 -10.76 12.28
N TRP A 195 -11.60 -9.64 11.60
CA TRP A 195 -12.95 -9.34 11.12
C TRP A 195 -13.45 -10.38 10.09
N ILE A 196 -12.60 -10.81 9.14
CA ILE A 196 -12.95 -11.85 8.17
C ILE A 196 -13.26 -13.17 8.89
N LEU A 197 -12.48 -13.54 9.90
CA LEU A 197 -12.70 -14.75 10.68
C LEU A 197 -14.03 -14.68 11.45
N VAL A 198 -14.32 -13.55 12.08
CA VAL A 198 -15.63 -13.32 12.75
C VAL A 198 -16.78 -13.42 11.76
N LYS A 199 -16.66 -12.85 10.56
CA LYS A 199 -17.71 -12.94 9.51
C LYS A 199 -17.90 -14.37 8.97
N ARG A 200 -16.90 -15.24 9.15
CA ARG A 200 -16.96 -16.67 8.79
C ARG A 200 -17.28 -17.58 9.97
N ASP A 201 -17.69 -16.99 11.10
CA ASP A 201 -18.01 -17.69 12.36
C ASP A 201 -16.84 -18.49 12.96
N LYS A 202 -15.61 -18.15 12.59
CA LYS A 202 -14.36 -18.73 13.10
C LYS A 202 -13.85 -17.93 14.31
N ILE A 203 -14.64 -17.90 15.39
CA ILE A 203 -14.39 -17.00 16.53
C ILE A 203 -13.10 -17.35 17.26
N SER A 204 -12.83 -18.66 17.49
CA SER A 204 -11.61 -19.11 18.16
C SER A 204 -10.34 -18.68 17.41
N GLU A 205 -10.31 -18.82 16.08
CA GLU A 205 -9.20 -18.36 15.26
C GLU A 205 -9.04 -16.83 15.32
N ALA A 206 -10.15 -16.07 15.37
CA ALA A 206 -10.11 -14.62 15.51
C ALA A 206 -9.50 -14.19 16.85
N VAL A 207 -9.82 -14.88 17.95
CA VAL A 207 -9.22 -14.66 19.28
C VAL A 207 -7.71 -14.89 19.24
N GLU A 208 -7.25 -15.98 18.62
CA GLU A 208 -5.82 -16.28 18.48
C GLU A 208 -5.08 -15.19 17.68
N VAL A 209 -5.66 -14.74 16.57
CA VAL A 209 -5.09 -13.67 15.75
C VAL A 209 -4.96 -12.36 16.54
N LEU A 210 -6.00 -11.98 17.30
CA LEU A 210 -5.98 -10.79 18.14
C LEU A 210 -5.03 -10.94 19.34
N ALA A 211 -4.91 -12.13 19.94
CA ALA A 211 -3.91 -12.40 20.98
C ALA A 211 -2.47 -12.26 20.43
N ALA A 212 -2.24 -12.73 19.20
CA ALA A 212 -0.95 -12.57 18.54
C ALA A 212 -0.63 -11.10 18.20
N SER A 213 -1.64 -10.26 17.96
CA SER A 213 -1.45 -8.84 17.69
C SER A 213 -0.86 -8.08 18.88
N LYS A 214 -1.23 -8.42 20.13
CA LYS A 214 -0.71 -7.78 21.35
C LYS A 214 0.82 -7.76 21.43
N LYS A 215 1.48 -8.80 20.92
CA LYS A 215 2.96 -8.92 20.90
C LYS A 215 3.61 -8.18 19.71
N ARG A 216 2.84 -7.78 18.71
CA ARG A 216 3.36 -7.27 17.43
C ARG A 216 3.00 -5.83 17.13
N CYS A 217 1.83 -5.40 17.55
CA CYS A 217 1.31 -4.04 17.40
C CYS A 217 0.35 -3.76 18.56
N ALA A 218 0.78 -2.94 19.51
CA ALA A 218 -0.09 -2.50 20.59
C ALA A 218 -1.15 -1.53 20.01
N ASN A 219 -2.43 -1.91 20.15
CA ASN A 219 -3.53 -1.06 19.66
C ASN A 219 -4.79 -1.34 20.47
N GLU A 220 -5.38 -0.27 21.02
CA GLU A 220 -6.55 -0.33 21.90
C GLU A 220 -7.78 -0.96 21.23
N VAL A 221 -7.98 -0.72 19.93
CA VAL A 221 -9.14 -1.28 19.18
C VAL A 221 -9.02 -2.79 19.05
N LEU A 222 -7.81 -3.29 18.75
CA LEU A 222 -7.56 -4.73 18.67
C LEU A 222 -7.70 -5.39 20.02
N GLU A 223 -7.22 -4.76 21.08
CA GLU A 223 -7.32 -5.26 22.44
C GLU A 223 -8.78 -5.31 22.92
N ALA A 224 -9.55 -4.24 22.74
CA ALA A 224 -10.97 -4.21 23.05
C ALA A 224 -11.77 -5.27 22.26
N ASN A 225 -11.41 -5.49 20.99
CA ASN A 225 -12.04 -6.55 20.20
C ASN A 225 -11.67 -7.95 20.68
N TRP A 226 -10.43 -8.16 21.12
CA TRP A 226 -10.03 -9.41 21.74
C TRP A 226 -10.84 -9.69 23.01
N GLU A 227 -10.95 -8.72 23.91
CA GLU A 227 -11.77 -8.86 25.14
C GLU A 227 -13.24 -9.17 24.84
N ARG A 228 -13.80 -8.51 23.83
CA ARG A 228 -15.20 -8.75 23.41
C ARG A 228 -15.41 -10.19 22.96
N LEU A 229 -14.49 -10.73 22.16
CA LEU A 229 -14.60 -12.11 21.65
C LEU A 229 -14.40 -13.15 22.76
N VAL A 230 -13.40 -12.94 23.64
CA VAL A 230 -13.15 -13.85 24.79
C VAL A 230 -14.36 -13.90 25.73
N ASN A 231 -15.04 -12.74 25.92
CA ASN A 231 -16.24 -12.66 26.76
C ASN A 231 -17.54 -13.05 26.02
N GLY A 232 -17.47 -13.65 24.85
CA GLY A 232 -18.63 -14.07 24.07
C GLY A 232 -19.48 -12.93 23.46
N LYS A 233 -19.00 -11.68 23.55
CA LYS A 233 -19.70 -10.48 23.06
C LYS A 233 -19.43 -10.23 21.56
N VAL A 234 -19.62 -11.27 20.72
CA VAL A 234 -19.31 -11.21 19.27
C VAL A 234 -20.05 -10.07 18.55
N LYS A 235 -21.32 -9.78 18.94
CA LYS A 235 -22.12 -8.69 18.37
C LYS A 235 -21.51 -7.29 18.57
N ASN A 236 -20.65 -7.14 19.57
CA ASN A 236 -19.98 -5.87 19.89
C ASN A 236 -18.64 -5.72 19.18
N PHE A 237 -18.18 -6.74 18.46
CA PHE A 237 -16.95 -6.66 17.66
C PHE A 237 -17.06 -5.56 16.60
N SER A 238 -16.11 -4.63 16.57
CA SER A 238 -16.13 -3.51 15.61
C SER A 238 -14.74 -2.91 15.42
N ASN A 239 -14.37 -2.69 14.17
CA ASN A 239 -13.16 -1.97 13.80
C ASN A 239 -13.41 -0.49 13.48
N ALA A 240 -14.63 0.01 13.68
CA ALA A 240 -15.03 1.38 13.35
C ALA A 240 -14.14 2.47 14.03
N ALA A 241 -13.62 2.19 15.22
CA ALA A 241 -12.73 3.11 15.91
C ALA A 241 -11.36 3.31 15.25
N LEU A 242 -10.97 2.46 14.27
CA LEU A 242 -9.81 2.69 13.41
C LEU A 242 -10.04 3.81 12.37
N GLY A 243 -11.27 4.32 12.27
CA GLY A 243 -11.62 5.46 11.41
C GLY A 243 -11.33 5.23 9.93
N GLU A 244 -10.74 6.22 9.28
CA GLU A 244 -10.46 6.19 7.84
C GLU A 244 -9.62 4.98 7.41
N MET A 245 -8.68 4.55 8.25
CA MET A 245 -7.84 3.37 7.99
C MET A 245 -8.68 2.10 7.78
N TRP A 246 -9.81 1.96 8.47
CA TRP A 246 -10.74 0.85 8.29
C TRP A 246 -11.63 1.03 7.07
N TYR A 247 -12.24 2.20 6.94
CA TYR A 247 -13.21 2.48 5.89
C TYR A 247 -12.59 2.56 4.49
N MET A 248 -11.28 2.83 4.38
CA MET A 248 -10.56 2.77 3.10
C MET A 248 -10.57 1.38 2.44
N LEU A 249 -10.93 0.31 3.19
CA LEU A 249 -11.06 -1.04 2.65
C LEU A 249 -12.40 -1.28 1.94
N TYR A 250 -13.36 -0.36 2.06
CA TYR A 250 -14.71 -0.43 1.46
C TYR A 250 -15.47 -1.73 1.79
N LEU A 251 -15.23 -2.30 2.97
CA LEU A 251 -15.93 -3.48 3.48
C LEU A 251 -17.15 -3.10 4.32
N GLU A 252 -17.07 -1.98 5.02
CA GLU A 252 -18.15 -1.41 5.84
C GLU A 252 -18.25 0.10 5.54
N GLU A 253 -19.44 0.65 5.68
CA GLU A 253 -19.67 2.08 5.54
C GLU A 253 -19.62 2.77 6.92
N PRO A 254 -19.09 4.02 7.00
CA PRO A 254 -19.10 4.77 8.24
C PRO A 254 -20.56 5.05 8.65
N LYS A 255 -20.89 4.75 9.91
CA LYS A 255 -22.19 5.09 10.45
C LYS A 255 -22.28 6.61 10.60
N VAL A 256 -23.10 7.26 9.78
CA VAL A 256 -23.39 8.68 9.93
C VAL A 256 -24.17 8.87 11.23
N LYS A 257 -23.55 9.54 12.22
CA LYS A 257 -24.29 9.99 13.40
C LYS A 257 -25.22 11.11 12.95
N THR A 258 -26.49 10.81 12.72
CA THR A 258 -27.54 11.83 12.64
C THR A 258 -27.61 12.52 14.00
N GLN A 259 -27.06 13.72 14.12
CA GLN A 259 -27.35 14.58 15.26
C GLN A 259 -28.85 14.89 15.20
N ARG A 260 -29.63 14.24 16.07
CA ARG A 260 -30.99 14.69 16.34
C ARG A 260 -30.84 16.08 16.99
N MET A 261 -31.13 17.14 16.23
CA MET A 261 -31.35 18.45 16.84
C MET A 261 -32.45 18.26 17.88
N ARG A 262 -32.12 18.42 19.16
CA ARG A 262 -33.15 18.58 20.19
C ARG A 262 -33.86 19.88 19.87
N PRO A 263 -35.20 19.89 19.70
CA PRO A 263 -35.96 21.13 19.64
C PRO A 263 -35.66 21.88 20.94
N GLN A 264 -35.14 23.08 20.86
CA GLN A 264 -35.15 24.01 21.98
C GLN A 264 -36.56 24.56 22.07
N PHE A 265 -37.28 24.13 23.09
CA PHE A 265 -38.54 24.74 23.52
C PHE A 265 -38.20 25.86 24.51
#